data_daa7ea992f605d8f8031005451934f26
#
_entry.id   daa7ea992f605d8f8031005451934f26
#
_cell.length_a   1.000
_cell.length_b   1.000
_cell.length_c   1.000
_cell.angle_alpha   90.00
_cell.angle_beta   90.00
_cell.angle_gamma   90.00
#
_symmetry.space_group_name_H-M   'P 1'
#
loop_
_entity.id
_entity.type
_entity.pdbx_description
1 polymer ?
#
loop_
_entity_poly.entity_id
_entity_poly.type
_entity_poly.pdbx_seq_one_letter_code
_entity_poly.pdbx_strand_id
1 'polypeptide(L)'
;MAVHIQKRQGYISWDEYFMGVAILSGMRSKDPNSQVGACIVSEDNKILSMGYNGFPNGCSDDEFPWAREGEPLDTKYLYVTHSELNAILNYRGGSLEGSKLYVTLFPCNECAKAIIQAGIKTIVYKEDKYPDSPSVRASKRMLNAAGVRYYPVSYTHLTLPTKLE
;
A
#
# COMPACT_ATOMS: atom_id res chain seq x y z
N MET A 1 -2.52 49.52 -12.48
CA MET A 1 -3.18 48.46 -11.66
C MET A 1 -2.28 47.25 -11.62
N ALA A 2 -1.96 46.73 -10.41
CA ALA A 2 -1.23 45.49 -10.30
C ALA A 2 -2.12 44.31 -10.75
N VAL A 3 -1.62 43.45 -11.62
CA VAL A 3 -2.32 42.23 -12.03
C VAL A 3 -2.26 41.27 -10.84
N HIS A 4 -3.44 40.87 -10.34
CA HIS A 4 -3.53 39.93 -9.26
C HIS A 4 -3.53 38.50 -9.82
N ILE A 5 -2.41 37.81 -9.63
CA ILE A 5 -2.26 36.41 -10.05
C ILE A 5 -2.63 35.50 -8.88
N GLN A 6 -3.62 34.66 -9.10
CA GLN A 6 -4.06 33.67 -8.10
C GLN A 6 -3.23 32.40 -8.17
N LYS A 7 -3.25 31.58 -7.11
CA LYS A 7 -2.60 30.30 -7.14
C LYS A 7 -3.18 29.41 -8.24
N ARG A 8 -2.37 28.48 -8.76
CA ARG A 8 -2.79 27.48 -9.73
C ARG A 8 -3.97 26.65 -9.17
N GLN A 9 -4.95 26.37 -10.02
CA GLN A 9 -6.05 25.45 -9.73
C GLN A 9 -5.72 24.07 -10.36
N GLY A 10 -6.44 23.03 -9.96
CA GLY A 10 -6.30 21.69 -10.55
C GLY A 10 -5.06 20.93 -10.11
N TYR A 11 -4.40 21.33 -9.04
CA TYR A 11 -3.35 20.51 -8.45
C TYR A 11 -3.96 19.32 -7.69
N ILE A 12 -3.24 18.19 -7.66
CA ILE A 12 -3.73 16.97 -7.02
C ILE A 12 -3.75 17.11 -5.50
N SER A 13 -4.64 16.36 -4.85
CA SER A 13 -4.71 16.29 -3.39
C SER A 13 -3.53 15.51 -2.81
N TRP A 14 -3.31 15.63 -1.51
CA TRP A 14 -2.32 14.82 -0.81
C TRP A 14 -2.60 13.31 -0.98
N ASP A 15 -3.86 12.90 -0.90
CA ASP A 15 -4.22 11.50 -1.07
C ASP A 15 -3.92 10.99 -2.49
N GLU A 16 -4.21 11.79 -3.51
CA GLU A 16 -3.85 11.44 -4.89
C GLU A 16 -2.33 11.37 -5.08
N TYR A 17 -1.59 12.28 -4.50
CA TYR A 17 -0.13 12.30 -4.56
C TYR A 17 0.46 11.05 -3.94
N PHE A 18 0.09 10.74 -2.69
CA PHE A 18 0.65 9.57 -2.01
C PHE A 18 0.17 8.25 -2.60
N MET A 19 -1.07 8.20 -3.10
CA MET A 19 -1.53 7.02 -3.84
C MET A 19 -0.73 6.87 -5.14
N GLY A 20 -0.39 7.95 -5.81
CA GLY A 20 0.51 7.93 -6.97
C GLY A 20 1.87 7.33 -6.64
N VAL A 21 2.44 7.68 -5.50
CA VAL A 21 3.70 7.10 -5.02
C VAL A 21 3.55 5.61 -4.75
N ALA A 22 2.44 5.19 -4.12
CA ALA A 22 2.17 3.77 -3.88
C ALA A 22 2.04 2.99 -5.20
N ILE A 23 1.32 3.54 -6.17
CA ILE A 23 1.18 2.94 -7.52
C ILE A 23 2.55 2.79 -8.18
N LEU A 24 3.36 3.84 -8.15
CA LEU A 24 4.70 3.82 -8.74
C LEU A 24 5.59 2.76 -8.06
N SER A 25 5.52 2.65 -6.73
CA SER A 25 6.25 1.62 -5.99
C SER A 25 5.83 0.22 -6.42
N GLY A 26 4.53 -0.03 -6.60
CA GLY A 26 4.01 -1.32 -7.07
C GLY A 26 4.53 -1.73 -8.43
N MET A 27 4.90 -0.78 -9.27
CA MET A 27 5.47 -1.05 -10.60
C MET A 27 6.87 -1.68 -10.54
N ARG A 28 7.52 -1.65 -9.36
CA ARG A 28 8.76 -2.38 -9.13
C ARG A 28 8.51 -3.86 -8.84
N SER A 29 7.31 -4.32 -8.56
CA SER A 29 7.03 -5.73 -8.27
C SER A 29 7.23 -6.60 -9.51
N LYS A 30 7.91 -7.72 -9.33
CA LYS A 30 8.15 -8.72 -10.37
C LYS A 30 7.11 -9.83 -10.38
N ASP A 31 6.11 -9.75 -9.51
CA ASP A 31 5.00 -10.69 -9.51
C ASP A 31 4.24 -10.59 -10.83
N PRO A 32 4.13 -11.68 -11.60
CA PRO A 32 3.47 -11.64 -12.91
C PRO A 32 1.95 -11.43 -12.82
N ASN A 33 1.35 -11.67 -11.65
CA ASN A 33 -0.11 -11.63 -11.49
C ASN A 33 -0.60 -10.37 -10.78
N SER A 34 0.06 -9.97 -9.70
CA SER A 34 -0.41 -8.85 -8.86
C SER A 34 0.76 -7.98 -8.44
N GLN A 35 0.74 -6.72 -8.85
CA GLN A 35 1.74 -5.73 -8.48
C GLN A 35 1.08 -4.76 -7.50
N VAL A 36 1.49 -4.83 -6.24
CA VAL A 36 0.92 -4.01 -5.15
C VAL A 36 2.00 -3.08 -4.60
N GLY A 37 1.62 -1.85 -4.35
CA GLY A 37 2.51 -0.85 -3.78
C GLY A 37 1.93 -0.22 -2.53
N ALA A 38 2.80 0.22 -1.65
CA ALA A 38 2.44 0.87 -0.40
C ALA A 38 3.37 2.06 -0.11
N CYS A 39 2.80 3.10 0.50
CA CYS A 39 3.52 4.30 0.93
C CYS A 39 3.05 4.67 2.33
N ILE A 40 3.97 4.81 3.27
CA ILE A 40 3.67 5.24 4.63
C ILE A 40 4.05 6.71 4.78
N VAL A 41 3.14 7.49 5.34
CA VAL A 41 3.24 8.94 5.44
C VAL A 41 2.97 9.37 6.87
N SER A 42 3.74 10.32 7.39
CA SER A 42 3.51 10.91 8.70
C SER A 42 2.26 11.77 8.73
N GLU A 43 1.80 12.13 9.92
CA GLU A 43 0.64 13.03 10.10
C GLU A 43 0.84 14.39 9.42
N ASP A 44 2.08 14.86 9.33
CA ASP A 44 2.43 16.13 8.68
C ASP A 44 2.84 15.98 7.21
N ASN A 45 2.37 14.89 6.55
CA ASN A 45 2.54 14.65 5.12
C ASN A 45 3.99 14.50 4.65
N LYS A 46 4.82 13.81 5.43
CA LYS A 46 6.17 13.42 5.04
C LYS A 46 6.20 11.93 4.71
N ILE A 47 6.76 11.57 3.56
CA ILE A 47 6.92 10.17 3.17
C ILE A 47 7.97 9.53 4.08
N LEU A 48 7.57 8.48 4.78
CA LEU A 48 8.45 7.76 5.71
C LEU A 48 9.04 6.50 5.08
N SER A 49 8.24 5.77 4.31
CA SER A 49 8.68 4.50 3.73
C SER A 49 7.79 4.11 2.57
N MET A 50 8.31 3.22 1.73
CA MET A 50 7.58 2.63 0.60
C MET A 50 7.89 1.14 0.54
N GLY A 51 6.97 0.40 -0.07
CA GLY A 51 7.14 -1.02 -0.28
C GLY A 51 6.37 -1.52 -1.49
N TYR A 52 6.77 -2.65 -2.01
CA TYR A 52 6.05 -3.41 -3.02
C TYR A 52 6.20 -4.89 -2.73
N ASN A 53 5.32 -5.72 -3.27
CA ASN A 53 5.33 -7.14 -2.99
C ASN A 53 6.48 -7.85 -3.72
N GLY A 54 7.15 -8.75 -3.01
CA GLY A 54 8.28 -9.50 -3.55
C GLY A 54 8.83 -10.49 -2.53
N PHE A 55 9.85 -11.25 -2.94
CA PHE A 55 10.51 -12.19 -2.07
C PHE A 55 11.46 -11.50 -1.09
N PRO A 56 11.73 -12.14 0.05
CA PRO A 56 12.70 -11.61 0.99
C PRO A 56 14.09 -11.43 0.38
N ASN A 57 14.87 -10.52 0.94
CA ASN A 57 16.25 -10.28 0.50
C ASN A 57 17.06 -11.57 0.55
N GLY A 58 17.78 -11.88 -0.52
CA GLY A 58 18.55 -13.11 -0.64
C GLY A 58 17.79 -14.28 -1.27
N CYS A 59 16.47 -14.15 -1.46
CA CYS A 59 15.67 -15.13 -2.19
C CYS A 59 15.53 -14.68 -3.63
N SER A 60 16.17 -15.40 -4.54
CA SER A 60 16.25 -15.00 -5.96
C SER A 60 14.88 -15.01 -6.63
N ASP A 61 14.57 -13.93 -7.33
CA ASP A 61 13.35 -13.81 -8.14
C ASP A 61 13.30 -14.82 -9.29
N ASP A 62 14.45 -15.35 -9.69
CA ASP A 62 14.57 -16.34 -10.76
C ASP A 62 14.49 -17.79 -10.26
N GLU A 63 14.66 -18.01 -8.98
CA GLU A 63 14.69 -19.36 -8.38
C GLU A 63 13.44 -19.68 -7.57
N PHE A 64 12.86 -18.68 -6.91
CA PHE A 64 11.65 -18.87 -6.09
C PHE A 64 10.40 -18.87 -6.98
N PRO A 65 9.36 -19.63 -6.56
CA PRO A 65 8.18 -19.82 -7.42
C PRO A 65 7.23 -18.62 -7.42
N TRP A 66 6.78 -18.23 -8.62
CA TRP A 66 5.73 -17.21 -8.78
C TRP A 66 4.35 -17.82 -9.04
N ALA A 67 4.25 -19.14 -9.14
CA ALA A 67 3.01 -19.83 -9.46
C ALA A 67 1.94 -19.60 -8.39
N ARG A 68 0.69 -19.57 -8.84
CA ARG A 68 -0.49 -19.44 -7.95
C ARG A 68 -1.09 -20.80 -7.61
N GLU A 69 -0.82 -21.83 -8.42
CA GLU A 69 -1.37 -23.16 -8.29
C GLU A 69 -0.25 -24.20 -8.25
N GLY A 70 -0.48 -25.28 -7.51
CA GLY A 70 0.48 -26.36 -7.34
C GLY A 70 0.61 -26.75 -5.87
N GLU A 71 1.62 -27.56 -5.58
CA GLU A 71 1.95 -27.88 -4.19
C GLU A 71 2.32 -26.60 -3.44
N PRO A 72 1.99 -26.49 -2.14
CA PRO A 72 2.22 -25.25 -1.39
C PRO A 72 3.64 -24.68 -1.52
N LEU A 73 4.66 -25.54 -1.47
CA LEU A 73 6.05 -25.12 -1.58
C LEU A 73 6.43 -24.63 -2.99
N ASP A 74 5.62 -24.95 -3.98
CA ASP A 74 5.85 -24.55 -5.38
C ASP A 74 5.01 -23.33 -5.80
N THR A 75 4.35 -22.68 -4.83
CA THR A 75 3.59 -21.46 -5.06
C THR A 75 4.21 -20.26 -4.32
N LYS A 76 3.91 -19.05 -4.80
CA LYS A 76 4.46 -17.82 -4.22
C LYS A 76 3.97 -17.53 -2.79
N TYR A 77 2.83 -18.09 -2.39
CA TYR A 77 2.12 -17.64 -1.19
C TYR A 77 2.87 -17.87 0.13
N LEU A 78 3.77 -18.84 0.19
CA LEU A 78 4.58 -19.07 1.38
C LEU A 78 5.81 -18.16 1.46
N TYR A 79 6.17 -17.49 0.37
CA TYR A 79 7.45 -16.78 0.27
C TYR A 79 7.30 -15.28 0.05
N VAL A 80 6.23 -14.85 -0.63
CA VAL A 80 6.09 -13.44 -0.99
C VAL A 80 5.79 -12.59 0.25
N THR A 81 6.52 -11.50 0.39
CA THR A 81 6.26 -10.46 1.40
C THR A 81 5.39 -9.40 0.76
N HIS A 82 4.26 -9.08 1.35
CA HIS A 82 3.33 -8.09 0.82
C HIS A 82 3.88 -6.67 0.93
N SER A 83 3.37 -5.78 0.11
CA SER A 83 3.84 -4.39 0.02
C SER A 83 3.77 -3.64 1.35
N GLU A 84 2.69 -3.84 2.11
CA GLU A 84 2.48 -3.17 3.40
C GLU A 84 3.54 -3.59 4.41
N LEU A 85 3.79 -4.90 4.51
CA LEU A 85 4.81 -5.42 5.41
C LEU A 85 6.21 -4.96 4.99
N ASN A 86 6.49 -4.94 3.69
CA ASN A 86 7.76 -4.39 3.18
C ASN A 86 7.92 -2.91 3.53
N ALA A 87 6.87 -2.11 3.39
CA ALA A 87 6.93 -0.70 3.77
C ALA A 87 7.22 -0.53 5.26
N ILE A 88 6.58 -1.31 6.12
CA ILE A 88 6.82 -1.28 7.57
C ILE A 88 8.25 -1.69 7.89
N LEU A 89 8.73 -2.79 7.33
CA LEU A 89 10.08 -3.31 7.60
C LEU A 89 11.19 -2.46 6.98
N ASN A 90 10.91 -1.75 5.89
CA ASN A 90 11.88 -0.85 5.26
C ASN A 90 12.08 0.45 6.05
N TYR A 91 11.17 0.79 6.95
CA TYR A 91 11.30 2.01 7.74
C TYR A 91 12.39 1.83 8.80
N ARG A 92 13.41 2.67 8.72
CA ARG A 92 14.57 2.64 9.60
C ARG A 92 14.61 3.83 10.58
N GLY A 93 13.54 4.61 10.63
CA GLY A 93 13.41 5.73 11.55
C GLY A 93 12.91 5.31 12.93
N GLY A 94 12.24 6.21 13.61
CA GLY A 94 11.66 5.97 14.92
C GLY A 94 10.32 5.22 14.84
N SER A 95 9.28 5.81 15.41
CA SER A 95 7.95 5.19 15.47
C SER A 95 7.14 5.50 14.21
N LEU A 96 6.30 4.53 13.81
CA LEU A 96 5.24 4.72 12.80
C LEU A 96 3.90 5.11 13.44
N GLU A 97 3.87 5.32 14.74
CA GLU A 97 2.65 5.66 15.48
C GLU A 97 1.96 6.89 14.88
N GLY A 98 0.65 6.78 14.64
CA GLY A 98 -0.15 7.86 14.09
C GLY A 98 -0.04 8.07 12.58
N SER A 99 0.82 7.31 11.89
CA SER A 99 1.03 7.47 10.45
C SER A 99 -0.14 6.96 9.62
N LYS A 100 -0.10 7.27 8.31
CA LYS A 100 -1.06 6.82 7.31
C LYS A 100 -0.39 5.87 6.34
N LEU A 101 -1.12 4.85 5.91
CA LEU A 101 -0.69 3.93 4.87
C LEU A 101 -1.54 4.12 3.61
N TYR A 102 -0.88 4.37 2.49
CA TYR A 102 -1.48 4.37 1.16
C TYR A 102 -1.12 3.04 0.50
N VAL A 103 -2.11 2.31 0.03
CA VAL A 103 -1.91 0.98 -0.55
C VAL A 103 -2.82 0.76 -1.74
N THR A 104 -2.32 0.11 -2.78
CA THR A 104 -3.08 -0.07 -4.02
C THR A 104 -4.14 -1.16 -3.91
N LEU A 105 -3.98 -2.12 -3.00
CA LEU A 105 -4.94 -3.19 -2.73
C LEU A 105 -5.22 -3.25 -1.23
N PHE A 106 -6.50 -3.40 -0.86
CA PHE A 106 -6.89 -3.47 0.56
C PHE A 106 -6.10 -4.57 1.28
N PRO A 107 -5.58 -4.29 2.50
CA PRO A 107 -4.70 -5.21 3.22
C PRO A 107 -5.37 -6.53 3.60
N CYS A 108 -4.62 -7.61 3.49
CA CYS A 108 -5.04 -8.91 4.00
C CYS A 108 -4.98 -8.94 5.54
N ASN A 109 -5.49 -10.02 6.13
CA ASN A 109 -5.51 -10.18 7.59
C ASN A 109 -4.10 -10.18 8.22
N GLU A 110 -3.11 -10.75 7.55
CA GLU A 110 -1.73 -10.75 8.06
C GLU A 110 -1.14 -9.34 8.08
N CYS A 111 -1.32 -8.59 6.98
CA CYS A 111 -0.85 -7.20 6.92
C CYS A 111 -1.61 -6.29 7.89
N ALA A 112 -2.91 -6.52 8.09
CA ALA A 112 -3.69 -5.76 9.07
C ALA A 112 -3.11 -5.87 10.47
N LYS A 113 -2.66 -7.05 10.87
CA LYS A 113 -2.00 -7.25 12.17
C LYS A 113 -0.74 -6.41 12.29
N ALA A 114 0.11 -6.44 11.27
CA ALA A 114 1.35 -5.65 11.25
C ALA A 114 1.07 -4.14 11.26
N ILE A 115 0.08 -3.69 10.51
CA ILE A 115 -0.35 -2.28 10.45
C ILE A 115 -0.78 -1.80 11.83
N ILE A 116 -1.63 -2.57 12.50
CA ILE A 116 -2.12 -2.25 13.85
C ILE A 116 -0.97 -2.18 14.85
N GLN A 117 -0.10 -3.19 14.86
CA GLN A 117 1.02 -3.27 15.80
C GLN A 117 2.07 -2.18 15.54
N ALA A 118 2.20 -1.71 14.32
CA ALA A 118 3.09 -0.59 13.98
C ALA A 118 2.53 0.78 14.42
N GLY A 119 1.26 0.84 14.81
CA GLY A 119 0.63 2.09 15.24
C GLY A 119 0.09 2.95 14.10
N ILE A 120 -0.03 2.42 12.90
CA ILE A 120 -0.64 3.12 11.77
C ILE A 120 -2.12 3.31 12.06
N LYS A 121 -2.65 4.52 11.88
CA LYS A 121 -4.01 4.88 12.27
C LYS A 121 -4.98 5.09 11.12
N THR A 122 -4.48 5.23 9.90
CA THR A 122 -5.32 5.47 8.73
C THR A 122 -4.79 4.69 7.54
N ILE A 123 -5.69 4.04 6.80
CA ILE A 123 -5.39 3.34 5.56
C ILE A 123 -6.20 4.01 4.46
N VAL A 124 -5.52 4.43 3.39
CA VAL A 124 -6.15 4.89 2.16
C VAL A 124 -5.85 3.84 1.09
N TYR A 125 -6.88 3.25 0.52
CA TYR A 125 -6.69 2.17 -0.46
C TYR A 125 -7.23 2.56 -1.83
N LYS A 126 -6.67 1.96 -2.88
CA LYS A 126 -7.15 2.15 -4.25
C LYS A 126 -8.27 1.18 -4.60
N GLU A 127 -8.07 -0.10 -4.32
CA GLU A 127 -9.03 -1.16 -4.64
C GLU A 127 -9.27 -2.08 -3.44
N ASP A 128 -10.53 -2.46 -3.25
CA ASP A 128 -10.95 -3.52 -2.35
C ASP A 128 -11.50 -4.66 -3.22
N LYS A 129 -10.60 -5.45 -3.76
CA LYS A 129 -10.88 -6.43 -4.82
C LYS A 129 -11.60 -7.67 -4.31
N TYR A 130 -11.37 -8.05 -3.05
CA TYR A 130 -11.88 -9.29 -2.47
C TYR A 130 -12.64 -9.03 -1.16
N PRO A 131 -13.67 -8.17 -1.16
CA PRO A 131 -14.28 -7.70 0.09
C PRO A 131 -14.98 -8.79 0.89
N ASP A 132 -15.42 -9.86 0.24
CA ASP A 132 -16.14 -10.96 0.88
C ASP A 132 -15.24 -12.12 1.29
N SER A 133 -13.95 -12.06 0.99
CA SER A 133 -13.02 -13.12 1.40
C SER A 133 -12.87 -13.15 2.93
N PRO A 134 -12.67 -14.33 3.53
CA PRO A 134 -12.42 -14.41 4.97
C PRO A 134 -11.25 -13.54 5.43
N SER A 135 -10.19 -13.46 4.62
CA SER A 135 -9.01 -12.65 4.90
C SER A 135 -9.35 -11.17 5.04
N VAL A 136 -10.05 -10.57 4.07
CA VAL A 136 -10.41 -9.16 4.08
C VAL A 136 -11.45 -8.87 5.15
N ARG A 137 -12.41 -9.76 5.36
CA ARG A 137 -13.41 -9.61 6.43
C ARG A 137 -12.74 -9.61 7.81
N ALA A 138 -11.78 -10.50 8.04
CA ALA A 138 -11.00 -10.53 9.27
C ALA A 138 -10.15 -9.28 9.43
N SER A 139 -9.52 -8.82 8.34
CA SER A 139 -8.77 -7.57 8.30
C SER A 139 -9.64 -6.39 8.78
N LYS A 140 -10.80 -6.20 8.19
CA LYS A 140 -11.73 -5.12 8.54
C LYS A 140 -12.20 -5.22 10.00
N ARG A 141 -12.49 -6.44 10.45
CA ARG A 141 -12.89 -6.68 11.85
C ARG A 141 -11.82 -6.24 12.83
N MET A 142 -10.57 -6.59 12.56
CA MET A 142 -9.43 -6.18 13.40
C MET A 142 -9.18 -4.68 13.34
N LEU A 143 -9.21 -4.11 12.15
CA LEU A 143 -9.00 -2.66 11.95
C LEU A 143 -10.08 -1.85 12.68
N ASN A 144 -11.33 -2.26 12.57
CA ASN A 144 -12.45 -1.62 13.27
C ASN A 144 -12.27 -1.71 14.79
N ALA A 145 -11.92 -2.87 15.30
CA ALA A 145 -11.72 -3.08 16.75
C ALA A 145 -10.55 -2.24 17.28
N ALA A 146 -9.50 -2.09 16.48
CA ALA A 146 -8.31 -1.30 16.87
C ALA A 146 -8.45 0.21 16.63
N GLY A 147 -9.57 0.66 16.07
CA GLY A 147 -9.80 2.07 15.79
C GLY A 147 -8.99 2.61 14.61
N VAL A 148 -8.57 1.76 13.69
CA VAL A 148 -7.88 2.17 12.46
C VAL A 148 -8.93 2.56 11.42
N ARG A 149 -8.84 3.80 10.93
CA ARG A 149 -9.71 4.29 9.86
C ARG A 149 -9.23 3.75 8.51
N TYR A 150 -10.17 3.47 7.61
CA TYR A 150 -9.83 3.15 6.22
C TYR A 150 -10.89 3.70 5.29
N TYR A 151 -10.45 4.23 4.15
CA TYR A 151 -11.34 4.76 3.12
C TYR A 151 -10.68 4.65 1.73
N PRO A 152 -11.48 4.58 0.66
CA PRO A 152 -10.93 4.56 -0.69
C PRO A 152 -10.39 5.93 -1.10
N VAL A 153 -9.35 5.94 -1.93
CA VAL A 153 -8.84 7.18 -2.50
C VAL A 153 -9.90 7.81 -3.41
N SER A 154 -10.02 9.15 -3.33
CA SER A 154 -10.90 9.92 -4.18
C SER A 154 -10.08 10.79 -5.12
N TYR A 155 -10.41 10.78 -6.41
CA TYR A 155 -9.75 11.60 -7.43
C TYR A 155 -10.57 12.85 -7.67
N THR A 156 -10.00 14.03 -7.35
CA THR A 156 -10.71 15.30 -7.38
C THR A 156 -10.46 16.09 -8.67
N HIS A 157 -9.25 16.01 -9.23
CA HIS A 157 -8.85 16.81 -10.38
C HIS A 157 -8.19 16.00 -11.49
N LEU A 158 -7.67 14.84 -11.17
CA LEU A 158 -6.86 14.02 -12.05
C LEU A 158 -7.11 12.55 -11.78
N THR A 159 -7.36 11.79 -12.83
CA THR A 159 -7.40 10.34 -12.74
C THR A 159 -5.97 9.83 -12.84
N LEU A 160 -5.49 9.18 -11.77
CA LEU A 160 -4.17 8.57 -11.77
C LEU A 160 -4.15 7.36 -12.72
N PRO A 161 -3.09 7.19 -13.51
CA PRO A 161 -2.97 6.05 -14.39
C PRO A 161 -2.86 4.75 -13.58
N THR A 162 -3.54 3.70 -14.06
CA THR A 162 -3.40 2.35 -13.49
C THR A 162 -2.12 1.67 -13.99
N LYS A 163 -1.60 2.17 -15.10
CA LYS A 163 -0.31 1.75 -15.68
C LYS A 163 0.42 3.00 -16.14
N LEU A 164 1.71 3.04 -15.93
CA LEU A 164 2.58 3.98 -16.60
C LEU A 164 3.06 3.32 -17.89
N GLU A 165 2.67 3.90 -19.00
CA GLU A 165 3.10 3.45 -20.32
C GLU A 165 4.23 4.32 -20.85
#